data_0bfd35e667335d23124e3bc2c1f70bf9
#
_entry.id   0bfd35e667335d23124e3bc2c1f70bf9
#
_cell.length_a   1.000
_cell.length_b   1.000
_cell.length_c   1.000
_cell.angle_alpha   90.00
_cell.angle_beta   90.00
_cell.angle_gamma   90.00
#
_symmetry.space_group_name_H-M   'P 1'
#
loop_
_entity.id
_entity.type
_entity.pdbx_description
1 polymer ?
#
loop_
_entity_poly.entity_id
_entity_poly.type
_entity_poly.pdbx_seq_one_letter_code
_entity_poly.pdbx_strand_id
1 'polypeptide(L)'
;RGGVTLIDWQLAMRAPSTTDLVYFLGTNMPTDLRRSMQVELIGRYCEGLKRAGVPEEWANESRIMRGLTEGVLFYCTSFAASILTLDTANERGAALMDSLVRRAFSAADDLDAGAVLGL
;
A
#
# COMPACT_ATOMS: atom_id res chain seq x y z
N ARG A 1 1.99 -16.77 22.63
CA ARG A 1 2.37 -16.29 21.28
C ARG A 1 1.08 -16.02 20.53
N GLY A 2 0.76 -14.75 20.26
CA GLY A 2 -0.37 -14.38 19.43
C GLY A 2 -0.11 -14.81 17.98
N GLY A 3 -1.05 -15.54 17.38
CA GLY A 3 -1.02 -15.85 15.94
C GLY A 3 -1.60 -14.71 15.14
N VAL A 4 -1.16 -14.55 13.89
CA VAL A 4 -1.79 -13.68 12.90
C VAL A 4 -2.69 -14.55 12.03
N THR A 5 -3.93 -14.10 11.83
CA THR A 5 -4.89 -14.77 10.94
C THR A 5 -5.21 -13.84 9.78
N LEU A 6 -5.05 -14.34 8.56
CA LEU A 6 -5.51 -13.64 7.36
C LEU A 6 -6.98 -13.95 7.14
N ILE A 7 -7.76 -12.89 6.91
CA ILE A 7 -9.21 -12.96 6.66
C ILE A 7 -9.53 -12.25 5.34
N ASP A 8 -10.77 -12.37 4.89
CA ASP A 8 -11.31 -11.64 3.72
C ASP A 8 -10.65 -12.05 2.39
N TRP A 9 -10.69 -13.34 2.10
CA TRP A 9 -10.09 -13.93 0.90
C TRP A 9 -10.87 -13.69 -0.41
N GLN A 10 -11.98 -12.98 -0.38
CA GLN A 10 -12.85 -12.76 -1.53
C GLN A 10 -12.19 -12.01 -2.69
N LEU A 11 -11.15 -11.21 -2.42
CA LEU A 11 -10.36 -10.51 -3.42
C LEU A 11 -8.97 -11.13 -3.63
N ALA A 12 -8.76 -12.37 -3.16
CA ALA A 12 -7.49 -13.04 -3.37
C ALA A 12 -7.21 -13.20 -4.86
N MET A 13 -6.06 -12.71 -5.31
CA MET A 13 -5.67 -12.73 -6.72
C MET A 13 -4.17 -12.99 -6.86
N ARG A 14 -3.76 -13.37 -8.07
CA ARG A 14 -2.35 -13.42 -8.42
C ARG A 14 -1.90 -12.01 -8.83
N ALA A 15 -1.16 -11.35 -7.96
CA ALA A 15 -0.73 -9.97 -8.12
C ALA A 15 0.75 -9.81 -7.74
N PRO A 16 1.39 -8.67 -8.02
CA PRO A 16 2.71 -8.36 -7.50
C PRO A 16 2.75 -8.48 -5.97
N SER A 17 3.86 -9.00 -5.43
CA SER A 17 4.04 -9.20 -3.99
C SER A 17 3.96 -7.90 -3.17
N THR A 18 4.06 -6.75 -3.82
CA THR A 18 3.95 -5.43 -3.20
C THR A 18 2.51 -4.93 -3.06
N THR A 19 1.51 -5.59 -3.65
CA THR A 19 0.12 -5.12 -3.66
C THR A 19 -0.43 -4.93 -2.24
N ASP A 20 -0.31 -5.95 -1.39
CA ASP A 20 -0.78 -5.88 0.00
C ASP A 20 0.07 -4.91 0.84
N LEU A 21 1.37 -4.84 0.55
CA LEU A 21 2.28 -3.92 1.24
C LEU A 21 1.92 -2.46 0.92
N VAL A 22 1.61 -2.14 -0.35
CA VAL A 22 1.11 -0.83 -0.76
C VAL A 22 -0.20 -0.50 -0.04
N TYR A 23 -1.14 -1.42 -0.02
CA TYR A 23 -2.42 -1.22 0.67
C TYR A 23 -2.19 -0.94 2.16
N PHE A 24 -1.34 -1.71 2.81
CA PHE A 24 -1.03 -1.52 4.23
C PHE A 24 -0.31 -0.18 4.49
N LEU A 25 0.82 0.06 3.84
CA LEU A 25 1.65 1.25 4.08
C LEU A 25 1.00 2.52 3.52
N GLY A 26 0.56 2.47 2.26
CA GLY A 26 0.10 3.66 1.54
C GLY A 26 -1.30 4.12 1.95
N THR A 27 -2.17 3.22 2.40
CA THR A 27 -3.58 3.57 2.64
C THR A 27 -4.04 3.38 4.07
N ASN A 28 -3.59 2.34 4.76
CA ASN A 28 -4.08 2.01 6.10
C ASN A 28 -3.24 2.62 7.24
N MET A 29 -1.95 2.85 6.98
CA MET A 29 -1.06 3.39 8.00
C MET A 29 -1.20 4.92 8.10
N PRO A 30 -1.30 5.51 9.32
CA PRO A 30 -1.23 6.95 9.49
C PRO A 30 0.04 7.53 8.84
N THR A 31 -0.09 8.66 8.15
CA THR A 31 0.99 9.24 7.33
C THR A 31 2.30 9.43 8.10
N ASP A 32 2.24 10.02 9.31
CA ASP A 32 3.45 10.27 10.10
C ASP A 32 4.11 8.97 10.56
N LEU A 33 3.31 7.98 10.93
CA LEU A 33 3.80 6.66 11.31
C LEU A 33 4.43 5.96 10.10
N ARG A 34 3.80 6.02 8.92
CA ARG A 34 4.38 5.51 7.69
C ARG A 34 5.74 6.15 7.40
N ARG A 35 5.82 7.48 7.42
CA ARG A 35 7.08 8.23 7.18
C ARG A 35 8.20 7.80 8.11
N SER A 36 7.89 7.56 9.38
CA SER A 36 8.88 7.17 10.38
C SER A 36 9.33 5.71 10.27
N MET A 37 8.48 4.81 9.77
CA MET A 37 8.71 3.36 9.82
C MET A 37 8.88 2.69 8.46
N GLN A 38 8.55 3.35 7.35
CA GLN A 38 8.48 2.72 6.03
C GLN A 38 9.78 2.00 5.64
N VAL A 39 10.91 2.64 5.83
CA VAL A 39 12.23 2.06 5.46
C VAL A 39 12.51 0.79 6.28
N GLU A 40 12.28 0.85 7.59
CA GLU A 40 12.47 -0.31 8.47
C GLU A 40 11.53 -1.47 8.09
N LEU A 41 10.26 -1.17 7.84
CA LEU A 41 9.26 -2.19 7.48
C LEU A 41 9.57 -2.84 6.13
N ILE A 42 10.05 -2.06 5.16
CA ILE A 42 10.49 -2.60 3.86
C ILE A 42 11.70 -3.52 4.05
N GLY A 43 12.70 -3.12 4.82
CA GLY A 43 13.86 -3.96 5.14
C GLY A 43 13.43 -5.29 5.79
N ARG A 44 12.57 -5.24 6.81
CA ARG A 44 12.00 -6.45 7.46
C ARG A 44 11.21 -7.33 6.49
N TYR A 45 10.46 -6.72 5.57
CA TYR A 45 9.73 -7.46 4.54
C TYR A 45 10.69 -8.20 3.61
N CYS A 46 11.73 -7.52 3.10
CA CYS A 46 12.77 -8.14 2.27
C CYS A 46 13.47 -9.30 2.99
N GLU A 47 13.84 -9.13 4.26
CA GLU A 47 14.41 -10.21 5.06
C GLU A 47 13.44 -11.39 5.23
N GLY A 48 12.14 -11.11 5.41
CA GLY A 48 11.11 -12.13 5.47
C GLY A 48 11.02 -12.94 4.19
N LEU A 49 11.04 -12.27 3.03
CA LEU A 49 11.06 -12.91 1.71
C LEU A 49 12.29 -13.81 1.52
N LYS A 50 13.48 -13.32 1.88
CA LYS A 50 14.74 -14.08 1.80
C LYS A 50 14.68 -15.33 2.67
N ARG A 51 14.18 -15.22 3.92
CA ARG A 51 14.00 -16.36 4.81
C ARG A 51 12.98 -17.38 4.28
N ALA A 52 12.01 -16.93 3.50
CA ALA A 52 11.05 -17.80 2.82
C ALA A 52 11.59 -18.42 1.52
N GLY A 53 12.87 -18.18 1.17
CA GLY A 53 13.52 -18.74 -0.02
C GLY A 53 13.30 -17.97 -1.31
N VAL A 54 12.79 -16.72 -1.22
CA VAL A 54 12.67 -15.85 -2.39
C VAL A 54 14.07 -15.38 -2.81
N PRO A 55 14.46 -15.53 -4.10
CA PRO A 55 15.76 -15.06 -4.60
C PRO A 55 15.99 -13.57 -4.30
N GLU A 56 17.24 -13.18 -4.05
CA GLU A 56 17.60 -11.82 -3.64
C GLU A 56 17.23 -10.77 -4.70
N GLU A 57 17.27 -11.13 -5.97
CA GLU A 57 16.84 -10.28 -7.08
C GLU A 57 15.37 -9.85 -6.99
N TRP A 58 14.53 -10.62 -6.27
CA TRP A 58 13.12 -10.31 -6.01
C TRP A 58 12.87 -9.77 -4.60
N ALA A 59 13.79 -10.01 -3.68
CA ALA A 59 13.69 -9.66 -2.26
C ALA A 59 14.69 -8.55 -1.90
N ASN A 60 14.72 -7.45 -2.67
CA ASN A 60 15.55 -6.30 -2.38
C ASN A 60 14.73 -5.01 -2.29
N GLU A 61 15.22 -4.06 -1.48
CA GLU A 61 14.51 -2.84 -1.14
C GLU A 61 14.20 -1.97 -2.35
N SER A 62 15.14 -1.84 -3.30
CA SER A 62 14.93 -1.00 -4.49
C SER A 62 13.77 -1.52 -5.36
N ARG A 63 13.64 -2.85 -5.48
CA ARG A 63 12.53 -3.46 -6.21
C ARG A 63 11.21 -3.28 -5.46
N ILE A 64 11.22 -3.47 -4.14
CA ILE A 64 10.01 -3.29 -3.32
C ILE A 64 9.60 -1.82 -3.35
N MET A 65 10.52 -0.87 -3.22
CA MET A 65 10.23 0.56 -3.34
C MET A 65 9.62 0.92 -4.69
N ARG A 66 10.17 0.41 -5.80
CA ARG A 66 9.58 0.61 -7.12
C ARG A 66 8.14 0.08 -7.19
N GLY A 67 7.91 -1.12 -6.68
CA GLY A 67 6.57 -1.70 -6.62
C GLY A 67 5.59 -0.90 -5.74
N LEU A 68 6.09 -0.25 -4.68
CA LEU A 68 5.28 0.68 -3.87
C LEU A 68 4.92 1.93 -4.68
N THR A 69 5.89 2.55 -5.36
CA THR A 69 5.70 3.75 -6.18
C THR A 69 4.69 3.50 -7.31
N GLU A 70 4.82 2.40 -8.03
CA GLU A 70 3.89 2.01 -9.09
C GLU A 70 2.50 1.66 -8.53
N GLY A 71 2.47 0.90 -7.45
CA GLY A 71 1.23 0.38 -6.86
C GLY A 71 0.38 1.45 -6.16
N VAL A 72 0.97 2.49 -5.59
CA VAL A 72 0.20 3.56 -4.93
C VAL A 72 -0.70 4.32 -5.91
N LEU A 73 -0.28 4.47 -7.17
CA LEU A 73 -1.08 5.10 -8.22
C LEU A 73 -2.38 4.33 -8.49
N PHE A 74 -2.31 2.99 -8.45
CA PHE A 74 -3.50 2.15 -8.57
C PHE A 74 -4.52 2.46 -7.46
N TYR A 75 -4.07 2.62 -6.22
CA TYR A 75 -4.98 2.95 -5.11
C TYR A 75 -5.48 4.40 -5.18
N CYS A 76 -4.67 5.36 -5.61
CA CYS A 76 -5.15 6.72 -5.85
C CYS A 76 -6.29 6.74 -6.87
N THR A 77 -6.13 6.05 -8.01
CA THR A 77 -7.17 5.99 -9.04
C THR A 77 -8.40 5.20 -8.60
N SER A 78 -8.20 4.06 -7.92
CA SER A 78 -9.30 3.21 -7.43
C SER A 78 -10.15 3.93 -6.39
N PHE A 79 -9.54 4.64 -5.46
CA PHE A 79 -10.28 5.40 -4.45
C PHE A 79 -10.96 6.62 -5.03
N ALA A 80 -10.31 7.35 -5.97
CA ALA A 80 -10.95 8.44 -6.68
C ALA A 80 -12.22 7.97 -7.42
N ALA A 81 -12.15 6.82 -8.09
CA ALA A 81 -13.32 6.21 -8.73
C ALA A 81 -14.40 5.79 -7.72
N SER A 82 -14.00 5.25 -6.57
CA SER A 82 -14.93 4.81 -5.52
C SER A 82 -15.73 5.95 -4.89
N ILE A 83 -15.16 7.17 -4.85
CA ILE A 83 -15.87 8.35 -4.36
C ILE A 83 -17.13 8.63 -5.19
N LEU A 84 -17.10 8.35 -6.50
CA LEU A 84 -18.24 8.58 -7.39
C LEU A 84 -19.45 7.69 -7.07
N THR A 85 -19.23 6.57 -6.38
CA THR A 85 -20.27 5.58 -6.02
C THR A 85 -20.52 5.53 -4.52
N LEU A 86 -19.88 6.40 -3.75
CA LEU A 86 -19.98 6.40 -2.29
C LEU A 86 -21.38 6.84 -1.84
N ASP A 87 -22.00 6.02 -0.99
CA ASP A 87 -23.21 6.42 -0.26
C ASP A 87 -22.82 7.42 0.85
N THR A 88 -23.08 8.69 0.58
CA THR A 88 -22.78 9.79 1.52
C THR A 88 -23.66 9.79 2.77
N ALA A 89 -24.75 9.03 2.78
CA ALA A 89 -25.59 8.85 3.98
C ALA A 89 -24.88 7.96 5.04
N ASN A 90 -23.90 7.18 4.63
CA ASN A 90 -23.06 6.40 5.53
C ASN A 90 -21.85 7.22 5.98
N GLU A 91 -22.02 8.06 7.01
CA GLU A 91 -20.97 8.94 7.54
C GLU A 91 -19.67 8.19 7.91
N ARG A 92 -19.78 6.99 8.49
CA ARG A 92 -18.61 6.19 8.86
C ARG A 92 -17.86 5.70 7.63
N GLY A 93 -18.56 5.26 6.60
CA GLY A 93 -17.97 4.86 5.32
C GLY A 93 -17.30 6.04 4.62
N ALA A 94 -17.93 7.20 4.61
CA ALA A 94 -17.40 8.43 4.05
C ALA A 94 -16.10 8.87 4.76
N ALA A 95 -16.08 8.86 6.10
CA ALA A 95 -14.89 9.20 6.89
C ALA A 95 -13.74 8.20 6.68
N LEU A 96 -14.04 6.92 6.54
CA LEU A 96 -13.04 5.90 6.20
C LEU A 96 -12.44 6.17 4.82
N MET A 97 -13.27 6.41 3.82
CA MET A 97 -12.83 6.68 2.45
C MET A 97 -11.96 7.94 2.38
N ASP A 98 -12.37 9.04 3.05
CA ASP A 98 -11.56 10.27 3.14
C ASP A 98 -10.16 9.98 3.72
N SER A 99 -10.08 9.17 4.77
CA SER A 99 -8.82 8.77 5.39
C SER A 99 -7.92 7.98 4.44
N LEU A 100 -8.50 7.01 3.71
CA LEU A 100 -7.77 6.17 2.76
C LEU A 100 -7.23 7.00 1.59
N VAL A 101 -8.07 7.87 1.03
CA VAL A 101 -7.70 8.79 -0.06
C VAL A 101 -6.55 9.69 0.34
N ARG A 102 -6.68 10.41 1.46
CA ARG A 102 -5.63 11.34 1.93
C ARG A 102 -4.29 10.63 2.13
N ARG A 103 -4.32 9.43 2.72
CA ARG A 103 -3.10 8.64 2.94
C ARG A 103 -2.49 8.16 1.63
N ALA A 104 -3.31 7.67 0.69
CA ALA A 104 -2.82 7.22 -0.61
C ALA A 104 -2.15 8.36 -1.39
N PHE A 105 -2.77 9.54 -1.47
CA PHE A 105 -2.18 10.70 -2.14
C PHE A 105 -0.93 11.20 -1.43
N SER A 106 -0.93 11.28 -0.10
CA SER A 106 0.30 11.60 0.66
C SER A 106 1.42 10.59 0.44
N ALA A 107 1.10 9.31 0.28
CA ALA A 107 2.10 8.30 -0.04
C ALA A 107 2.61 8.45 -1.48
N ALA A 108 1.74 8.80 -2.42
CA ALA A 108 2.14 9.06 -3.81
C ALA A 108 3.09 10.26 -3.92
N ASP A 109 2.81 11.34 -3.18
CA ASP A 109 3.69 12.52 -3.11
C ASP A 109 5.06 12.16 -2.51
N ASP A 110 5.08 11.47 -1.36
CA ASP A 110 6.33 11.10 -0.68
C ASP A 110 7.19 10.09 -1.50
N LEU A 111 6.57 9.34 -2.39
CA LEU A 111 7.24 8.37 -3.27
C LEU A 111 7.59 8.97 -4.65
N ASP A 112 7.28 10.24 -4.90
CA ASP A 112 7.40 10.88 -6.21
C ASP A 112 6.75 10.04 -7.34
N ALA A 113 5.57 9.49 -7.04
CA ALA A 113 4.91 8.55 -7.94
C ALA A 113 4.45 9.21 -9.26
N GLY A 114 4.28 10.53 -9.29
CA GLY A 114 4.00 11.29 -10.51
C GLY A 114 5.09 11.14 -11.57
N ALA A 115 6.34 11.01 -11.16
CA ALA A 115 7.46 10.82 -12.09
C ALA A 115 7.35 9.53 -12.93
N VAL A 116 6.66 8.50 -12.43
CA VAL A 116 6.36 7.27 -13.20
C VAL A 116 5.45 7.55 -14.40
N LEU A 117 4.62 8.58 -14.29
CA LEU A 117 3.68 9.02 -15.33
C LEU A 117 4.28 10.12 -16.22
N GLY A 118 5.50 10.58 -15.94
CA GLY A 118 6.13 11.70 -16.65
C GLY A 118 5.51 13.07 -16.33
N LEU A 119 4.92 13.21 -15.13
CA LEU A 119 4.30 14.42 -14.61
C LEU A 119 5.30 15.24 -13.79
#